data_05374fd504345fb6f6355c490be83b86
#
_entry.id   05374fd504345fb6f6355c490be83b86
#
_cell.length_a   1.000
_cell.length_b   1.000
_cell.length_c   1.000
_cell.angle_alpha   90.00
_cell.angle_beta   90.00
_cell.angle_gamma   90.00
#
_symmetry.space_group_name_H-M   'P 1'
#
loop_
_entity.id
_entity.type
_entity.pdbx_description
1 polymer ?
#
loop_
_entity_poly.entity_id
_entity_poly.type
_entity_poly.pdbx_seq_one_letter_code
_entity_poly.pdbx_strand_id
1 'polypeptide(L)'
;MDGVDKVKTLKISQFAATAALAVIVMMTGAAQAAQLSGDARSSIPRDVQQIIVVDYKVMQNSPAAMQLKDRVLPPELKRLESALKTSGLKVDQDADTLAFAAFRDSGGTGTRILGVAQGQFQTAAILANFAKNKTKPMMYRQNSIYPMGNAGMSVAFLNQTTMVFGDLAAVKAALDARDGLQPNFLQNSEMMNDMAGVDSRPVWSLLDSKGTQTMMKSVLGEAAQLADYDTVKNRMKSASYTMDFSNGVKFNMSVVTSDSITAATAATLMKGVALMKKSSGSPLEKTAMDDTKIESNAGTLTVEYSSSDSEFAGLLNSPLFQQVVTK
;
A
#
# COMPACT_ATOMS: atom_id res chain seq x y z
N MET A 1 3.42 10.03 41.36
CA MET A 1 4.18 10.68 40.26
C MET A 1 4.24 9.68 39.14
N ASP A 2 3.16 9.60 38.36
CA ASP A 2 2.98 8.61 37.28
C ASP A 2 2.95 9.35 35.97
N GLY A 3 4.10 9.38 35.30
CA GLY A 3 4.24 9.82 33.93
C GLY A 3 4.21 8.61 33.03
N VAL A 4 3.01 8.07 32.73
CA VAL A 4 2.85 7.03 31.71
C VAL A 4 2.93 7.72 30.37
N ASP A 5 4.04 7.53 29.68
CA ASP A 5 4.23 7.83 28.26
C ASP A 5 3.12 7.16 27.45
N LYS A 6 2.13 7.95 27.05
CA LYS A 6 1.17 7.57 26.02
C LYS A 6 1.93 7.55 24.68
N VAL A 7 2.59 6.45 24.40
CA VAL A 7 2.95 6.09 23.02
C VAL A 7 1.63 6.06 22.24
N LYS A 8 1.41 7.07 21.40
CA LYS A 8 0.31 7.10 20.45
C LYS A 8 0.52 5.93 19.50
N THR A 9 -0.09 4.81 19.81
CA THR A 9 -0.28 3.73 18.86
C THR A 9 -1.00 4.32 17.65
N LEU A 10 -0.27 4.52 16.57
CA LEU A 10 -0.82 4.92 15.29
C LEU A 10 -1.94 3.92 14.98
N LYS A 11 -3.16 4.41 14.77
CA LYS A 11 -4.31 3.54 14.47
C LYS A 11 -4.12 2.97 13.06
N ILE A 12 -3.42 1.84 12.98
CA ILE A 12 -2.97 1.13 11.79
C ILE A 12 -4.15 0.68 10.91
N SER A 13 -5.36 0.57 11.50
CA SER A 13 -6.59 0.34 10.74
C SER A 13 -6.89 1.42 9.69
N GLN A 14 -6.38 2.63 9.89
CA GLN A 14 -6.54 3.73 8.95
C GLN A 14 -5.56 3.65 7.79
N PHE A 15 -4.39 3.05 7.98
CA PHE A 15 -3.38 2.93 6.94
C PHE A 15 -3.77 1.89 5.87
N ALA A 16 -4.36 0.77 6.28
CA ALA A 16 -4.80 -0.27 5.34
C ALA A 16 -5.97 0.21 4.46
N ALA A 17 -6.90 0.98 5.02
CA ALA A 17 -8.04 1.50 4.28
C ALA A 17 -7.66 2.70 3.39
N THR A 18 -6.74 3.55 3.84
CA THR A 18 -6.28 4.72 3.09
C THR A 18 -5.31 4.31 1.98
N ALA A 19 -4.48 3.29 2.21
CA ALA A 19 -3.58 2.76 1.20
C ALA A 19 -4.34 2.08 0.05
N ALA A 20 -5.53 1.51 0.30
CA ALA A 20 -6.34 0.84 -0.73
C ALA A 20 -6.90 1.81 -1.79
N LEU A 21 -7.10 3.10 -1.46
CA LEU A 21 -7.58 4.11 -2.41
C LEU A 21 -6.49 5.10 -2.86
N ALA A 22 -5.32 5.04 -2.26
CA ALA A 22 -4.40 6.16 -2.24
C ALA A 22 -3.18 6.01 -3.15
N VAL A 23 -3.04 4.92 -3.90
CA VAL A 23 -1.92 4.72 -4.81
C VAL A 23 -2.42 4.75 -6.25
N ILE A 24 -2.46 5.93 -6.82
CA ILE A 24 -2.90 6.12 -8.21
C ILE A 24 -2.06 7.18 -8.89
N VAL A 25 -1.50 6.83 -10.07
CA VAL A 25 -1.42 7.66 -11.27
C VAL A 25 -0.16 7.57 -12.11
N MET A 26 -0.25 7.19 -13.30
CA MET A 26 0.05 7.51 -14.70
C MET A 26 1.28 6.96 -15.39
N MET A 27 1.18 6.57 -16.67
CA MET A 27 1.82 7.16 -17.88
C MET A 27 1.64 6.39 -19.17
N THR A 28 1.72 7.12 -20.28
CA THR A 28 1.92 6.63 -21.65
C THR A 28 3.39 6.27 -21.86
N GLY A 29 3.68 5.01 -21.87
CA GLY A 29 4.98 4.38 -22.16
C GLY A 29 4.76 2.89 -21.99
N ALA A 30 5.51 2.04 -22.66
CA ALA A 30 5.42 0.60 -22.43
C ALA A 30 5.36 0.35 -20.93
N ALA A 31 4.23 -0.17 -20.47
CA ALA A 31 3.99 -0.42 -19.05
C ALA A 31 5.14 -1.28 -18.50
N GLN A 32 6.08 -0.66 -17.83
CA GLN A 32 7.07 -1.39 -17.07
C GLN A 32 6.37 -1.97 -15.86
N ALA A 33 6.58 -3.24 -15.64
CA ALA A 33 5.97 -3.95 -14.53
C ALA A 33 6.63 -3.53 -13.21
N ALA A 34 5.83 -3.23 -12.20
CA ALA A 34 6.31 -3.01 -10.84
C ALA A 34 6.70 -4.35 -10.17
N GLN A 35 7.79 -4.96 -10.67
CA GLN A 35 8.23 -6.26 -10.19
C GLN A 35 9.10 -6.16 -8.94
N LEU A 36 8.83 -7.03 -7.97
CA LEU A 36 9.67 -7.20 -6.79
C LEU A 36 10.82 -8.16 -7.08
N SER A 37 12.04 -7.69 -6.83
CA SER A 37 13.25 -8.53 -6.90
C SER A 37 13.24 -9.64 -5.83
N GLY A 38 14.11 -10.63 -6.00
CA GLY A 38 14.33 -11.67 -4.99
C GLY A 38 14.68 -11.10 -3.62
N ASP A 39 15.57 -10.09 -3.59
CA ASP A 39 15.99 -9.43 -2.35
C ASP A 39 14.85 -8.68 -1.67
N ALA A 40 14.01 -8.00 -2.44
CA ALA A 40 12.82 -7.34 -1.90
C ALA A 40 11.85 -8.37 -1.30
N ARG A 41 11.53 -9.44 -2.03
CA ARG A 41 10.62 -10.50 -1.57
C ARG A 41 11.16 -11.23 -0.34
N SER A 42 12.46 -11.50 -0.28
CA SER A 42 13.07 -12.17 0.87
C SER A 42 13.09 -11.31 2.12
N SER A 43 13.08 -9.97 1.98
CA SER A 43 13.07 -9.05 3.11
C SER A 43 11.68 -8.79 3.69
N ILE A 44 10.60 -9.18 3.01
CA ILE A 44 9.24 -9.02 3.51
C ILE A 44 8.88 -10.24 4.37
N PRO A 45 8.39 -10.06 5.62
CA PRO A 45 7.92 -11.18 6.45
C PRO A 45 6.76 -11.94 5.78
N ARG A 46 6.67 -13.27 6.02
CA ARG A 46 5.64 -14.12 5.39
C ARG A 46 4.20 -13.71 5.73
N ASP A 47 3.96 -13.29 6.99
CA ASP A 47 2.60 -13.06 7.50
C ASP A 47 2.08 -11.67 7.11
N VAL A 48 2.21 -11.34 5.82
CA VAL A 48 1.72 -10.10 5.20
C VAL A 48 0.20 -10.16 5.10
N GLN A 49 -0.47 -9.10 5.58
CA GLN A 49 -1.90 -8.90 5.41
C GLN A 49 -2.22 -8.13 4.14
N GLN A 50 -1.33 -7.23 3.75
CA GLN A 50 -1.42 -6.46 2.52
C GLN A 50 -0.01 -6.13 2.02
N ILE A 51 0.17 -6.21 0.72
CA ILE A 51 1.31 -5.63 0.02
C ILE A 51 0.81 -4.72 -1.09
N ILE A 52 1.40 -3.54 -1.20
CA ILE A 52 1.16 -2.58 -2.27
C ILE A 52 2.49 -2.34 -2.96
N VAL A 53 2.53 -2.45 -4.26
CA VAL A 53 3.74 -2.20 -5.06
C VAL A 53 3.44 -1.17 -6.14
N VAL A 54 4.36 -0.26 -6.30
CA VAL A 54 4.24 0.90 -7.19
C VAL A 54 5.49 1.00 -8.04
N ASP A 55 5.33 1.04 -9.35
CA ASP A 55 6.37 1.54 -10.25
C ASP A 55 6.50 3.06 -10.05
N TYR A 56 7.42 3.43 -9.16
CA TYR A 56 7.58 4.83 -8.79
C TYR A 56 8.13 5.68 -9.95
N LYS A 57 8.93 5.07 -10.82
CA LYS A 57 9.50 5.73 -11.98
C LYS A 57 8.43 6.09 -13.03
N VAL A 58 7.45 5.22 -13.20
CA VAL A 58 6.27 5.50 -14.04
C VAL A 58 5.40 6.56 -13.37
N MET A 59 5.18 6.47 -12.07
CA MET A 59 4.38 7.42 -11.29
C MET A 59 4.82 8.88 -11.39
N GLN A 60 6.14 9.14 -11.31
CA GLN A 60 6.69 10.51 -11.31
C GLN A 60 6.31 11.32 -12.54
N ASN A 61 6.05 10.66 -13.63
CA ASN A 61 5.80 11.33 -14.91
C ASN A 61 4.32 11.81 -15.03
N SER A 62 3.51 11.63 -13.98
CA SER A 62 2.12 12.05 -13.97
C SER A 62 1.83 13.14 -12.93
N PRO A 63 1.33 14.30 -13.37
CA PRO A 63 0.93 15.37 -12.46
C PRO A 63 -0.15 14.94 -11.45
N ALA A 64 -1.15 14.17 -11.89
CA ALA A 64 -2.22 13.73 -11.02
C ALA A 64 -1.74 12.68 -9.99
N ALA A 65 -0.73 11.80 -10.35
CA ALA A 65 -0.06 10.91 -9.42
C ALA A 65 0.66 11.64 -8.32
N MET A 66 1.39 12.65 -8.71
CA MET A 66 2.15 13.42 -7.75
C MET A 66 1.22 14.20 -6.82
N GLN A 67 0.10 14.72 -7.33
CA GLN A 67 -0.93 15.33 -6.48
C GLN A 67 -1.53 14.32 -5.49
N LEU A 68 -1.80 13.12 -5.96
CA LEU A 68 -2.30 12.06 -5.08
C LEU A 68 -1.26 11.69 -4.01
N LYS A 69 0.00 11.42 -4.41
CA LYS A 69 1.09 11.16 -3.48
C LYS A 69 1.12 12.21 -2.36
N ASP A 70 1.09 13.48 -2.73
CA ASP A 70 1.16 14.58 -1.75
C ASP A 70 -0.02 14.61 -0.77
N ARG A 71 -1.18 14.11 -1.19
CA ARG A 71 -2.38 14.04 -0.33
C ARG A 71 -2.40 12.83 0.57
N VAL A 72 -1.97 11.68 0.06
CA VAL A 72 -2.12 10.39 0.75
C VAL A 72 -0.87 9.94 1.48
N LEU A 73 0.30 10.50 1.14
CA LEU A 73 1.54 10.12 1.81
C LEU A 73 1.49 10.58 3.27
N PRO A 74 1.61 9.65 4.24
CA PRO A 74 1.61 10.00 5.64
C PRO A 74 2.71 10.98 6.01
N PRO A 75 2.48 11.82 7.02
CA PRO A 75 3.49 12.81 7.48
C PRO A 75 4.85 12.18 7.80
N GLU A 76 4.86 10.95 8.31
CA GLU A 76 6.08 10.19 8.63
C GLU A 76 6.89 9.89 7.38
N LEU A 77 6.24 9.46 6.30
CA LEU A 77 6.90 9.18 5.02
C LEU A 77 7.37 10.47 4.33
N LYS A 78 6.63 11.57 4.43
CA LYS A 78 7.09 12.89 3.94
C LYS A 78 8.35 13.35 4.68
N ARG A 79 8.40 13.14 6.01
CA ARG A 79 9.60 13.44 6.82
C ARG A 79 10.76 12.53 6.47
N LEU A 80 10.50 11.23 6.24
CA LEU A 80 11.51 10.28 5.79
C LEU A 80 12.10 10.69 4.43
N GLU A 81 11.25 10.99 3.44
CA GLU A 81 11.67 11.44 2.12
C GLU A 81 12.57 12.69 2.23
N SER A 82 12.18 13.66 3.07
CA SER A 82 12.95 14.86 3.31
C SER A 82 14.30 14.57 3.99
N ALA A 83 14.34 13.66 4.96
CA ALA A 83 15.57 13.26 5.65
C ALA A 83 16.53 12.51 4.69
N LEU A 84 16.01 11.63 3.86
CA LEU A 84 16.79 10.91 2.85
C LEU A 84 17.36 11.87 1.80
N LYS A 85 16.57 12.84 1.33
CA LYS A 85 17.03 13.88 0.41
C LYS A 85 18.17 14.72 0.99
N THR A 86 18.07 15.10 2.26
CA THR A 86 19.16 15.82 2.98
C THR A 86 20.42 14.97 3.08
N SER A 87 20.28 13.64 3.10
CA SER A 87 21.40 12.70 3.15
C SER A 87 21.94 12.31 1.78
N GLY A 88 21.44 12.93 0.69
CA GLY A 88 21.91 12.72 -0.66
C GLY A 88 21.20 11.61 -1.43
N LEU A 89 20.20 10.96 -0.84
CA LEU A 89 19.33 10.02 -1.55
C LEU A 89 18.15 10.81 -2.14
N LYS A 90 18.00 10.74 -3.45
CA LYS A 90 16.90 11.36 -4.17
C LYS A 90 15.93 10.29 -4.62
N VAL A 91 14.87 10.09 -3.82
CA VAL A 91 13.87 9.04 -4.07
C VAL A 91 13.32 9.14 -5.51
N ASP A 92 13.13 10.35 -6.01
CA ASP A 92 12.65 10.67 -7.36
C ASP A 92 13.63 10.30 -8.50
N GLN A 93 14.90 10.05 -8.19
CA GLN A 93 15.93 9.68 -9.16
C GLN A 93 16.50 8.29 -8.93
N ASP A 94 16.60 7.89 -7.67
CA ASP A 94 17.32 6.70 -7.25
C ASP A 94 16.40 5.49 -7.07
N ALA A 95 15.07 5.69 -6.88
CA ALA A 95 14.09 4.62 -6.71
C ALA A 95 13.31 4.38 -7.99
N ASP A 96 13.24 3.12 -8.41
CA ASP A 96 12.41 2.64 -9.51
C ASP A 96 11.08 2.09 -9.00
N THR A 97 11.11 1.27 -7.96
CA THR A 97 9.92 0.59 -7.38
C THR A 97 9.86 0.83 -5.87
N LEU A 98 8.66 1.08 -5.39
CA LEU A 98 8.35 1.14 -3.95
C LEU A 98 7.34 0.05 -3.60
N ALA A 99 7.58 -0.64 -2.50
CA ALA A 99 6.62 -1.58 -1.92
C ALA A 99 6.34 -1.23 -0.47
N PHE A 100 5.10 -1.44 -0.04
CA PHE A 100 4.65 -1.27 1.34
C PHE A 100 3.96 -2.55 1.77
N ALA A 101 4.53 -3.23 2.74
CA ALA A 101 4.00 -4.48 3.29
C ALA A 101 3.47 -4.24 4.71
N ALA A 102 2.18 -4.44 4.90
CA ALA A 102 1.56 -4.49 6.21
C ALA A 102 1.54 -5.95 6.69
N PHE A 103 2.22 -6.26 7.79
CA PHE A 103 2.35 -7.61 8.31
C PHE A 103 2.06 -7.67 9.82
N ARG A 104 1.75 -8.87 10.31
CA ARG A 104 1.48 -9.07 11.74
C ARG A 104 2.76 -9.06 12.54
N ASP A 105 2.71 -8.39 13.67
CA ASP A 105 3.79 -8.45 14.65
C ASP A 105 3.79 -9.82 15.34
N SER A 106 4.85 -10.59 15.18
CA SER A 106 4.98 -11.94 15.77
C SER A 106 4.92 -11.99 17.30
N GLY A 107 5.14 -10.86 17.97
CA GLY A 107 5.10 -10.73 19.43
C GLY A 107 3.94 -9.89 19.97
N GLY A 108 3.04 -9.40 19.10
CA GLY A 108 2.00 -8.45 19.49
C GLY A 108 0.69 -8.60 18.74
N THR A 109 -0.30 -7.81 19.14
CA THR A 109 -1.62 -7.76 18.50
C THR A 109 -1.69 -6.73 17.35
N GLY A 110 -0.57 -6.08 17.03
CA GLY A 110 -0.50 -4.98 16.07
C GLY A 110 -0.10 -5.41 14.67
N THR A 111 -0.33 -4.52 13.71
CA THR A 111 0.20 -4.60 12.35
C THR A 111 1.33 -3.60 12.19
N ARG A 112 2.43 -4.01 11.57
CA ARG A 112 3.56 -3.15 11.23
C ARG A 112 3.59 -2.89 9.74
N ILE A 113 4.18 -1.77 9.35
CA ILE A 113 4.40 -1.42 7.96
C ILE A 113 5.89 -1.38 7.69
N LEU A 114 6.29 -2.16 6.70
CA LEU A 114 7.62 -2.18 6.12
C LEU A 114 7.54 -1.55 4.73
N GLY A 115 8.41 -0.58 4.47
CA GLY A 115 8.69 -0.10 3.14
C GLY A 115 9.91 -0.79 2.55
N VAL A 116 9.84 -1.10 1.27
CA VAL A 116 10.97 -1.60 0.47
C VAL A 116 11.11 -0.71 -0.76
N ALA A 117 12.29 -0.14 -0.97
CA ALA A 117 12.60 0.60 -2.18
C ALA A 117 13.62 -0.18 -3.00
N GLN A 118 13.36 -0.27 -4.29
CA GLN A 118 14.28 -0.82 -5.29
C GLN A 118 14.70 0.27 -6.26
N GLY A 119 15.95 0.26 -6.69
CA GLY A 119 16.49 1.24 -7.61
C GLY A 119 18.00 1.18 -7.70
N GLN A 120 18.65 2.33 -7.88
CA GLN A 120 20.11 2.46 -7.97
C GLN A 120 20.61 3.43 -6.89
N PHE A 121 20.96 2.90 -5.73
CA PHE A 121 21.37 3.72 -4.60
C PHE A 121 22.88 3.93 -4.55
N GLN A 122 23.29 5.19 -4.50
CA GLN A 122 24.70 5.57 -4.29
C GLN A 122 25.07 5.36 -2.80
N THR A 123 25.00 4.12 -2.34
CA THR A 123 25.08 3.76 -0.91
C THR A 123 26.33 4.33 -0.23
N ALA A 124 27.51 4.27 -0.89
CA ALA A 124 28.74 4.80 -0.32
C ALA A 124 28.65 6.32 -0.05
N ALA A 125 28.08 7.09 -0.98
CA ALA A 125 27.91 8.54 -0.82
C ALA A 125 26.88 8.86 0.27
N ILE A 126 25.77 8.12 0.31
CA ILE A 126 24.72 8.28 1.31
C ILE A 126 25.26 7.99 2.72
N LEU A 127 26.03 6.92 2.89
CA LEU A 127 26.63 6.53 4.17
C LEU A 127 27.68 7.55 4.63
N ALA A 128 28.46 8.09 3.69
CA ALA A 128 29.41 9.18 3.99
C ALA A 128 28.66 10.45 4.48
N ASN A 129 27.53 10.79 3.86
CA ASN A 129 26.69 11.89 4.32
C ASN A 129 26.04 11.61 5.70
N PHE A 130 25.60 10.38 5.98
CA PHE A 130 25.15 10.02 7.32
C PHE A 130 26.24 10.24 8.37
N ALA A 131 27.48 9.82 8.08
CA ALA A 131 28.62 10.02 8.96
C ALA A 131 28.91 11.54 9.18
N LYS A 132 28.91 12.33 8.10
CA LYS A 132 29.06 13.80 8.16
C LYS A 132 27.97 14.46 9.00
N ASN A 133 26.73 13.99 8.90
CA ASN A 133 25.59 14.50 9.66
C ASN A 133 25.51 13.88 11.08
N LYS A 134 26.53 13.12 11.48
CA LYS A 134 26.59 12.44 12.80
C LYS A 134 25.42 11.48 13.05
N THR A 135 24.81 10.96 12.00
CA THR A 135 23.80 9.90 12.10
C THR A 135 24.51 8.59 12.44
N LYS A 136 24.43 8.17 13.70
CA LYS A 136 25.07 6.93 14.16
C LYS A 136 24.18 5.73 13.83
N PRO A 137 24.70 4.71 13.13
CA PRO A 137 23.96 3.48 12.92
C PRO A 137 23.82 2.72 14.23
N MET A 138 22.70 2.02 14.36
CA MET A 138 22.53 0.97 15.33
C MET A 138 22.89 -0.36 14.64
N MET A 139 23.79 -1.13 15.26
CA MET A 139 24.11 -2.46 14.77
C MET A 139 23.02 -3.46 15.19
N TYR A 140 22.47 -4.17 14.23
CA TYR A 140 21.57 -5.27 14.47
C TYR A 140 22.08 -6.50 13.71
N ARG A 141 22.53 -7.49 14.46
CA ARG A 141 23.31 -8.61 13.93
C ARG A 141 24.51 -8.07 13.14
N GLN A 142 24.63 -8.30 11.86
CA GLN A 142 25.73 -7.75 11.05
C GLN A 142 25.29 -6.58 10.17
N ASN A 143 24.11 -6.00 10.44
CA ASN A 143 23.52 -4.96 9.60
C ASN A 143 23.51 -3.61 10.32
N SER A 144 23.76 -2.55 9.56
CA SER A 144 23.64 -1.17 10.03
C SER A 144 22.23 -0.65 9.79
N ILE A 145 21.54 -0.24 10.85
CA ILE A 145 20.24 0.43 10.79
C ILE A 145 20.45 1.91 11.13
N TYR A 146 20.04 2.80 10.26
CA TYR A 146 20.21 4.23 10.40
C TYR A 146 18.89 4.87 10.86
N PRO A 147 18.82 5.45 12.06
CA PRO A 147 17.64 6.16 12.52
C PRO A 147 17.47 7.47 11.73
N MET A 148 16.27 7.72 11.23
CA MET A 148 15.91 8.91 10.47
C MET A 148 15.27 9.97 11.39
N GLY A 149 15.94 10.32 12.46
CA GLY A 149 15.65 11.45 13.35
C GLY A 149 14.15 11.68 13.60
N ASN A 150 13.67 12.86 13.23
CA ASN A 150 12.28 13.29 13.46
C ASN A 150 11.21 12.52 12.64
N ALA A 151 11.60 11.63 11.74
CA ALA A 151 10.65 10.81 11.01
C ALA A 151 10.09 9.65 11.85
N GLY A 152 10.73 9.33 13.00
CA GLY A 152 10.36 8.15 13.81
C GLY A 152 10.58 6.82 13.07
N MET A 153 11.35 6.87 11.99
CA MET A 153 11.62 5.74 11.11
C MET A 153 13.11 5.42 11.07
N SER A 154 13.43 4.26 10.57
CA SER A 154 14.80 3.78 10.34
C SER A 154 14.93 3.26 8.93
N VAL A 155 16.15 3.25 8.40
CA VAL A 155 16.47 2.66 7.09
C VAL A 155 17.63 1.68 7.22
N ALA A 156 17.64 0.66 6.37
CA ALA A 156 18.77 -0.23 6.18
C ALA A 156 18.94 -0.53 4.69
N PHE A 157 20.18 -0.45 4.19
CA PHE A 157 20.50 -0.86 2.83
C PHE A 157 20.82 -2.35 2.85
N LEU A 158 20.06 -3.14 2.11
CA LEU A 158 20.33 -4.58 1.95
C LEU A 158 21.50 -4.79 0.97
N ASN A 159 21.53 -3.94 -0.07
CA ASN A 159 22.60 -3.83 -1.06
C ASN A 159 22.49 -2.49 -1.80
N GLN A 160 23.13 -2.37 -2.98
CA GLN A 160 23.10 -1.13 -3.79
C GLN A 160 21.77 -0.91 -4.54
N THR A 161 20.92 -1.93 -4.60
CA THR A 161 19.65 -1.87 -5.34
C THR A 161 18.42 -2.03 -4.48
N THR A 162 18.57 -2.35 -3.20
CA THR A 162 17.44 -2.61 -2.29
C THR A 162 17.67 -1.97 -0.93
N MET A 163 16.71 -1.18 -0.51
CA MET A 163 16.67 -0.53 0.80
C MET A 163 15.34 -0.87 1.48
N VAL A 164 15.38 -1.10 2.80
CA VAL A 164 14.20 -1.26 3.64
C VAL A 164 14.07 -0.10 4.61
N PHE A 165 12.83 0.30 4.91
CA PHE A 165 12.53 1.39 5.83
C PHE A 165 11.22 1.14 6.59
N GLY A 166 11.09 1.76 7.75
CA GLY A 166 9.92 1.63 8.61
C GLY A 166 10.27 1.98 10.06
N ASP A 167 9.40 1.60 11.00
CA ASP A 167 9.80 1.63 12.39
C ASP A 167 10.96 0.63 12.63
N LEU A 168 11.68 0.82 13.74
CA LEU A 168 12.84 -0.01 14.03
C LEU A 168 12.52 -1.52 14.08
N ALA A 169 11.34 -1.88 14.57
CA ALA A 169 10.96 -3.29 14.67
C ALA A 169 10.60 -3.86 13.28
N ALA A 170 9.96 -3.08 12.40
CA ALA A 170 9.71 -3.50 11.02
C ALA A 170 11.02 -3.71 10.25
N VAL A 171 12.00 -2.81 10.38
CA VAL A 171 13.31 -2.96 9.75
C VAL A 171 14.05 -4.19 10.29
N LYS A 172 14.00 -4.45 11.60
CA LYS A 172 14.58 -5.67 12.19
C LYS A 172 13.90 -6.92 11.67
N ALA A 173 12.57 -6.93 11.58
CA ALA A 173 11.82 -8.06 11.01
C ALA A 173 12.20 -8.31 9.55
N ALA A 174 12.42 -7.25 8.76
CA ALA A 174 12.88 -7.38 7.38
C ALA A 174 14.27 -8.04 7.28
N LEU A 175 15.19 -7.63 8.15
CA LEU A 175 16.53 -8.23 8.21
C LEU A 175 16.48 -9.69 8.65
N ASP A 176 15.65 -10.02 9.64
CA ASP A 176 15.47 -11.40 10.11
C ASP A 176 14.83 -12.28 9.01
N ALA A 177 13.87 -11.75 8.25
CA ALA A 177 13.26 -12.46 7.13
C ALA A 177 14.27 -12.73 6.00
N ARG A 178 15.05 -11.71 5.61
CA ARG A 178 16.12 -11.85 4.61
C ARG A 178 17.18 -12.87 5.02
N ASP A 179 17.58 -12.83 6.28
CA ASP A 179 18.66 -13.69 6.81
C ASP A 179 18.16 -15.13 7.15
N GLY A 180 16.87 -15.42 6.85
CA GLY A 180 16.27 -16.74 7.06
C GLY A 180 15.99 -17.08 8.53
N LEU A 181 15.99 -16.07 9.43
CA LEU A 181 15.73 -16.25 10.86
C LEU A 181 14.23 -16.25 11.19
N GLN A 182 13.43 -15.80 10.25
CA GLN A 182 11.98 -15.97 10.24
C GLN A 182 11.50 -16.22 8.80
N PRO A 183 10.31 -16.80 8.63
CA PRO A 183 9.72 -17.01 7.31
C PRO A 183 9.52 -15.68 6.57
N ASN A 184 9.79 -15.68 5.27
CA ASN A 184 9.65 -14.51 4.39
C ASN A 184 8.55 -14.71 3.35
N PHE A 185 8.29 -13.67 2.55
CA PHE A 185 7.22 -13.63 1.55
C PHE A 185 7.34 -14.70 0.46
N LEU A 186 8.55 -15.16 0.13
CA LEU A 186 8.75 -16.25 -0.83
C LEU A 186 8.11 -17.57 -0.36
N GLN A 187 7.86 -17.71 0.94
CA GLN A 187 7.21 -18.87 1.55
C GLN A 187 5.69 -18.69 1.71
N ASN A 188 5.14 -17.56 1.27
CA ASN A 188 3.70 -17.33 1.20
C ASN A 188 3.18 -17.75 -0.17
N SER A 189 2.91 -19.04 -0.34
CA SER A 189 2.55 -19.63 -1.63
C SER A 189 1.24 -19.04 -2.21
N GLU A 190 0.27 -18.69 -1.37
CA GLU A 190 -1.00 -18.10 -1.81
C GLU A 190 -0.77 -16.73 -2.44
N MET A 191 -0.14 -15.80 -1.72
CA MET A 191 0.14 -14.47 -2.25
C MET A 191 1.14 -14.50 -3.40
N MET A 192 2.11 -15.42 -3.40
CA MET A 192 3.05 -15.58 -4.52
C MET A 192 2.35 -16.05 -5.80
N ASN A 193 1.33 -16.90 -5.70
CA ASN A 193 0.51 -17.32 -6.83
C ASN A 193 -0.38 -16.16 -7.33
N ASP A 194 -1.03 -15.43 -6.40
CA ASP A 194 -1.88 -14.28 -6.73
C ASP A 194 -1.06 -13.14 -7.36
N MET A 195 0.21 -12.98 -6.97
CA MET A 195 1.12 -11.97 -7.51
C MET A 195 1.33 -12.10 -9.02
N ALA A 196 1.45 -13.32 -9.54
CA ALA A 196 1.66 -13.57 -10.96
C ALA A 196 0.54 -12.99 -11.84
N GLY A 197 -0.66 -12.79 -11.29
CA GLY A 197 -1.80 -12.19 -12.00
C GLY A 197 -1.78 -10.67 -12.06
N VAL A 198 -0.97 -9.99 -11.23
CA VAL A 198 -1.01 -8.54 -11.05
C VAL A 198 0.34 -7.83 -11.22
N ASP A 199 1.46 -8.51 -11.05
CA ASP A 199 2.81 -7.92 -11.00
C ASP A 199 3.30 -7.28 -12.31
N SER A 200 2.53 -7.46 -13.39
CA SER A 200 2.75 -6.77 -14.67
C SER A 200 2.15 -5.36 -14.73
N ARG A 201 1.46 -4.92 -13.68
CA ARG A 201 0.81 -3.60 -13.63
C ARG A 201 1.68 -2.56 -12.93
N PRO A 202 1.57 -1.27 -13.32
CA PRO A 202 2.35 -0.19 -12.70
C PRO A 202 2.06 -0.03 -11.20
N VAL A 203 0.83 -0.30 -10.78
CA VAL A 203 0.44 -0.35 -9.37
C VAL A 203 -0.40 -1.60 -9.16
N TRP A 204 -0.04 -2.34 -8.13
CA TRP A 204 -0.80 -3.51 -7.73
C TRP A 204 -0.77 -3.74 -6.21
N SER A 205 -1.77 -4.42 -5.73
CA SER A 205 -1.85 -4.83 -4.33
C SER A 205 -2.44 -6.22 -4.19
N LEU A 206 -1.95 -6.93 -3.18
CA LEU A 206 -2.50 -8.20 -2.72
C LEU A 206 -2.89 -8.08 -1.25
N LEU A 207 -3.98 -8.72 -0.88
CA LEU A 207 -4.48 -8.78 0.50
C LEU A 207 -4.78 -10.25 0.86
N ASP A 208 -4.34 -10.66 2.05
CA ASP A 208 -4.80 -11.92 2.64
C ASP A 208 -6.28 -11.83 3.06
N SER A 209 -6.83 -12.89 3.61
CA SER A 209 -8.24 -12.89 4.06
C SER A 209 -8.51 -11.80 5.10
N LYS A 210 -7.57 -11.52 6.00
CA LYS A 210 -7.71 -10.51 7.05
C LYS A 210 -7.61 -9.09 6.49
N GLY A 211 -6.65 -8.84 5.62
CA GLY A 211 -6.51 -7.59 4.87
C GLY A 211 -7.76 -7.31 4.04
N THR A 212 -8.27 -8.32 3.34
CA THR A 212 -9.51 -8.24 2.55
C THR A 212 -10.71 -7.87 3.41
N GLN A 213 -10.90 -8.53 4.56
CA GLN A 213 -11.98 -8.20 5.49
C GLN A 213 -11.88 -6.75 5.99
N THR A 214 -10.67 -6.30 6.32
CA THR A 214 -10.43 -4.93 6.80
C THR A 214 -10.71 -3.91 5.70
N MET A 215 -10.23 -4.15 4.48
CA MET A 215 -10.47 -3.31 3.32
C MET A 215 -11.97 -3.23 3.01
N MET A 216 -12.67 -4.36 2.91
CA MET A 216 -14.09 -4.39 2.59
C MET A 216 -14.94 -3.70 3.66
N LYS A 217 -14.61 -3.88 4.94
CA LYS A 217 -15.28 -3.14 6.02
C LYS A 217 -15.12 -1.63 5.87
N SER A 218 -13.94 -1.17 5.47
CA SER A 218 -13.67 0.25 5.24
C SER A 218 -14.44 0.79 4.02
N VAL A 219 -14.43 0.05 2.92
CA VAL A 219 -15.13 0.44 1.67
C VAL A 219 -16.65 0.50 1.89
N LEU A 220 -17.21 -0.47 2.59
CA LEU A 220 -18.64 -0.52 2.89
C LEU A 220 -19.05 0.53 3.94
N GLY A 221 -18.12 0.96 4.82
CA GLY A 221 -18.39 1.97 5.84
C GLY A 221 -19.61 1.61 6.72
N GLU A 222 -20.57 2.54 6.84
CA GLU A 222 -21.79 2.34 7.60
C GLU A 222 -22.70 1.23 7.03
N ALA A 223 -22.64 0.98 5.72
CA ALA A 223 -23.40 -0.08 5.09
C ALA A 223 -22.98 -1.48 5.59
N ALA A 224 -21.76 -1.62 6.09
CA ALA A 224 -21.33 -2.86 6.76
C ALA A 224 -22.09 -3.14 8.08
N GLN A 225 -22.72 -2.12 8.67
CA GLN A 225 -23.53 -2.26 9.89
C GLN A 225 -25.00 -2.56 9.56
N LEU A 226 -25.47 -2.11 8.39
CA LEU A 226 -26.88 -2.26 7.95
C LEU A 226 -27.17 -3.62 7.33
N ALA A 227 -26.13 -4.32 6.90
CA ALA A 227 -26.25 -5.59 6.22
C ALA A 227 -25.49 -6.67 6.97
N ASP A 228 -25.81 -7.91 6.68
CA ASP A 228 -25.23 -9.13 7.27
C ASP A 228 -23.76 -9.33 6.86
N TYR A 229 -22.95 -8.25 7.00
CA TYR A 229 -21.52 -8.26 6.65
C TYR A 229 -20.77 -9.34 7.41
N ASP A 230 -21.20 -9.61 8.65
CA ASP A 230 -20.60 -10.65 9.48
C ASP A 230 -20.75 -12.05 8.89
N THR A 231 -21.79 -12.28 8.08
CA THR A 231 -21.97 -13.58 7.39
C THR A 231 -21.05 -13.74 6.19
N VAL A 232 -20.69 -12.64 5.51
CA VAL A 232 -19.85 -12.70 4.32
C VAL A 232 -18.37 -12.49 4.63
N LYS A 233 -18.00 -11.71 5.67
CA LYS A 233 -16.60 -11.36 5.97
C LYS A 233 -15.70 -12.57 6.16
N ASN A 234 -16.17 -13.58 6.89
CA ASN A 234 -15.38 -14.78 7.21
C ASN A 234 -15.20 -15.73 6.02
N ARG A 235 -15.92 -15.46 4.92
CA ARG A 235 -15.86 -16.22 3.67
C ARG A 235 -15.03 -15.52 2.60
N MET A 236 -14.43 -14.36 2.89
CA MET A 236 -13.49 -13.68 2.02
C MET A 236 -12.12 -14.31 2.17
N LYS A 237 -11.50 -14.72 1.06
CA LYS A 237 -10.23 -15.44 1.03
C LYS A 237 -9.05 -14.50 0.75
N SER A 238 -9.12 -13.78 -0.36
CA SER A 238 -8.08 -12.82 -0.78
C SER A 238 -8.70 -11.71 -1.59
N ALA A 239 -7.95 -10.63 -1.76
CA ALA A 239 -8.27 -9.60 -2.73
C ALA A 239 -7.00 -9.12 -3.43
N SER A 240 -7.20 -8.64 -4.64
CA SER A 240 -6.18 -7.91 -5.39
C SER A 240 -6.78 -6.66 -5.99
N TYR A 241 -5.96 -5.64 -6.19
CA TYR A 241 -6.33 -4.53 -7.06
C TYR A 241 -5.13 -4.08 -7.90
N THR A 242 -5.44 -3.55 -9.07
CA THR A 242 -4.45 -3.00 -9.98
C THR A 242 -4.90 -1.65 -10.50
N MET A 243 -3.91 -0.85 -10.92
CA MET A 243 -4.19 0.41 -11.60
C MET A 243 -3.28 0.55 -12.80
N ASP A 244 -3.87 1.07 -13.88
CA ASP A 244 -3.22 1.37 -15.13
C ASP A 244 -3.54 2.81 -15.53
N PHE A 245 -2.54 3.52 -16.03
CA PHE A 245 -2.62 4.95 -16.27
C PHE A 245 -2.23 5.34 -17.70
N SER A 246 -2.11 4.38 -18.58
CA SER A 246 -1.64 4.62 -19.94
C SER A 246 -2.61 5.43 -20.80
N ASN A 247 -3.89 5.42 -20.50
CA ASN A 247 -4.95 6.17 -21.18
C ASN A 247 -6.05 6.56 -20.18
N GLY A 248 -5.83 7.60 -19.39
CA GLY A 248 -6.65 7.89 -18.24
C GLY A 248 -6.38 6.90 -17.10
N VAL A 249 -7.25 6.85 -16.11
CA VAL A 249 -7.11 5.99 -14.95
C VAL A 249 -8.02 4.77 -15.07
N LYS A 250 -7.44 3.58 -14.93
CA LYS A 250 -8.19 2.31 -14.87
C LYS A 250 -7.89 1.63 -13.57
N PHE A 251 -8.91 1.36 -12.80
CA PHE A 251 -8.83 0.61 -11.54
C PHE A 251 -9.59 -0.71 -11.69
N ASN A 252 -8.96 -1.79 -11.25
CA ASN A 252 -9.60 -3.10 -11.17
C ASN A 252 -9.35 -3.68 -9.79
N MET A 253 -10.41 -4.13 -9.12
CA MET A 253 -10.35 -4.86 -7.87
C MET A 253 -11.04 -6.21 -8.02
N SER A 254 -10.43 -7.24 -7.46
CA SER A 254 -10.99 -8.59 -7.40
C SER A 254 -10.98 -9.06 -5.95
N VAL A 255 -12.10 -9.59 -5.48
CA VAL A 255 -12.24 -10.20 -4.14
C VAL A 255 -12.66 -11.64 -4.33
N VAL A 256 -11.81 -12.57 -3.93
CA VAL A 256 -12.08 -14.00 -3.98
C VAL A 256 -12.80 -14.41 -2.70
N THR A 257 -13.90 -15.13 -2.85
CA THR A 257 -14.72 -15.63 -1.74
C THR A 257 -14.81 -17.16 -1.77
N SER A 258 -15.38 -17.75 -0.74
CA SER A 258 -15.53 -19.21 -0.66
C SER A 258 -16.56 -19.78 -1.64
N ASP A 259 -17.54 -18.97 -2.07
CA ASP A 259 -18.67 -19.41 -2.90
C ASP A 259 -19.32 -18.24 -3.66
N SER A 260 -20.14 -18.58 -4.66
CA SER A 260 -20.82 -17.60 -5.52
C SER A 260 -21.88 -16.76 -4.79
N ILE A 261 -22.52 -17.30 -3.76
CA ILE A 261 -23.54 -16.57 -2.97
C ILE A 261 -22.86 -15.45 -2.18
N THR A 262 -21.72 -15.75 -1.56
CA THR A 262 -20.92 -14.77 -0.83
C THR A 262 -20.45 -13.63 -1.74
N ALA A 263 -19.96 -13.95 -2.94
CA ALA A 263 -19.55 -12.96 -3.93
C ALA A 263 -20.74 -12.08 -4.38
N ALA A 264 -21.89 -12.69 -4.66
CA ALA A 264 -23.09 -11.97 -5.06
C ALA A 264 -23.62 -11.04 -3.94
N THR A 265 -23.58 -11.50 -2.69
CA THR A 265 -23.96 -10.67 -1.53
C THR A 265 -23.03 -9.49 -1.37
N ALA A 266 -21.71 -9.71 -1.45
CA ALA A 266 -20.73 -8.64 -1.38
C ALA A 266 -20.91 -7.61 -2.52
N ALA A 267 -21.17 -8.09 -3.76
CA ALA A 267 -21.47 -7.22 -4.89
C ALA A 267 -22.75 -6.38 -4.67
N THR A 268 -23.79 -6.98 -4.10
CA THR A 268 -25.05 -6.27 -3.78
C THR A 268 -24.82 -5.17 -2.74
N LEU A 269 -24.02 -5.45 -1.70
CA LEU A 269 -23.66 -4.45 -0.69
C LEU A 269 -22.89 -3.28 -1.33
N MET A 270 -21.90 -3.56 -2.16
CA MET A 270 -21.13 -2.53 -2.85
C MET A 270 -21.99 -1.69 -3.81
N LYS A 271 -22.92 -2.32 -4.55
CA LYS A 271 -23.89 -1.59 -5.39
C LYS A 271 -24.77 -0.67 -4.53
N GLY A 272 -25.20 -1.12 -3.36
CA GLY A 272 -25.94 -0.30 -2.41
C GLY A 272 -25.16 0.93 -1.97
N VAL A 273 -23.87 0.78 -1.63
CA VAL A 273 -22.99 1.91 -1.28
C VAL A 273 -22.84 2.87 -2.46
N ALA A 274 -22.60 2.34 -3.68
CA ALA A 274 -22.48 3.17 -4.88
C ALA A 274 -23.76 3.99 -5.14
N LEU A 275 -24.95 3.39 -4.99
CA LEU A 275 -26.22 4.08 -5.10
C LEU A 275 -26.41 5.18 -4.05
N MET A 276 -26.05 4.92 -2.79
CA MET A 276 -26.09 5.93 -1.73
C MET A 276 -25.17 7.11 -2.07
N LYS A 277 -23.94 6.85 -2.49
CA LYS A 277 -22.98 7.88 -2.90
C LYS A 277 -23.45 8.64 -4.15
N LYS A 278 -24.05 7.94 -5.11
CA LYS A 278 -24.65 8.56 -6.28
C LYS A 278 -25.82 9.51 -5.90
N SER A 279 -26.65 9.16 -4.93
CA SER A 279 -27.78 10.00 -4.52
C SER A 279 -27.35 11.27 -3.79
N SER A 280 -26.31 11.20 -2.96
CA SER A 280 -25.82 12.28 -2.08
C SER A 280 -24.60 13.04 -2.62
N GLY A 281 -23.93 12.53 -3.65
CA GLY A 281 -22.67 13.05 -4.15
C GLY A 281 -22.82 14.27 -5.07
N SER A 282 -21.68 14.94 -5.29
CA SER A 282 -21.52 15.97 -6.32
C SER A 282 -21.73 15.39 -7.73
N PRO A 283 -21.94 16.21 -8.77
CA PRO A 283 -22.06 15.73 -10.14
C PRO A 283 -20.90 14.82 -10.57
N LEU A 284 -19.67 15.18 -10.19
CA LEU A 284 -18.47 14.40 -10.51
C LEU A 284 -18.45 13.03 -9.80
N GLU A 285 -18.87 13.00 -8.53
CA GLU A 285 -18.98 11.73 -7.78
C GLU A 285 -20.09 10.83 -8.35
N LYS A 286 -21.19 11.42 -8.83
CA LYS A 286 -22.26 10.69 -9.53
C LYS A 286 -21.73 10.04 -10.81
N THR A 287 -21.01 10.79 -11.65
CA THR A 287 -20.38 10.28 -12.85
C THR A 287 -19.42 9.13 -12.50
N ALA A 288 -18.57 9.31 -11.49
CA ALA A 288 -17.66 8.25 -11.08
C ALA A 288 -18.38 6.97 -10.63
N MET A 289 -19.52 7.09 -9.96
CA MET A 289 -20.34 5.92 -9.61
C MET A 289 -21.00 5.28 -10.82
N ASP A 290 -21.38 6.06 -11.85
CA ASP A 290 -21.92 5.53 -13.11
C ASP A 290 -20.85 4.78 -13.92
N ASP A 291 -19.61 5.25 -13.89
CA ASP A 291 -18.46 4.64 -14.56
C ASP A 291 -17.88 3.43 -13.78
N THR A 292 -18.43 3.16 -12.59
CA THR A 292 -18.01 2.00 -11.78
C THR A 292 -18.89 0.80 -12.07
N LYS A 293 -18.25 -0.28 -12.55
CA LYS A 293 -18.90 -1.57 -12.81
C LYS A 293 -18.61 -2.51 -11.64
N ILE A 294 -19.67 -3.05 -11.03
CA ILE A 294 -19.58 -3.99 -9.92
C ILE A 294 -20.30 -5.28 -10.33
N GLU A 295 -19.55 -6.38 -10.40
CA GLU A 295 -20.07 -7.67 -10.82
C GLU A 295 -19.62 -8.79 -9.87
N SER A 296 -20.28 -9.95 -9.97
CA SER A 296 -19.86 -11.17 -9.31
C SER A 296 -19.98 -12.35 -10.26
N ASN A 297 -18.97 -13.20 -10.28
CA ASN A 297 -18.94 -14.40 -11.08
C ASN A 297 -18.15 -15.51 -10.36
N ALA A 298 -18.69 -16.72 -10.30
CA ALA A 298 -18.03 -17.93 -9.81
C ALA A 298 -17.26 -17.77 -8.47
N GLY A 299 -17.84 -17.01 -7.52
CA GLY A 299 -17.20 -16.79 -6.22
C GLY A 299 -16.22 -15.62 -6.16
N THR A 300 -16.14 -14.81 -7.22
CA THR A 300 -15.30 -13.61 -7.29
C THR A 300 -16.19 -12.37 -7.46
N LEU A 301 -15.99 -11.36 -6.62
CA LEU A 301 -16.49 -10.00 -6.80
C LEU A 301 -15.45 -9.21 -7.59
N THR A 302 -15.88 -8.51 -8.63
CA THR A 302 -15.03 -7.57 -9.40
C THR A 302 -15.59 -6.16 -9.36
N VAL A 303 -14.69 -5.18 -9.26
CA VAL A 303 -15.01 -3.76 -9.36
C VAL A 303 -14.07 -3.15 -10.37
N GLU A 304 -14.63 -2.56 -11.41
CA GLU A 304 -13.90 -1.87 -12.46
C GLU A 304 -14.31 -0.41 -12.49
N TYR A 305 -13.35 0.48 -12.59
CA TYR A 305 -13.56 1.90 -12.76
C TYR A 305 -12.59 2.44 -13.81
N SER A 306 -13.06 3.36 -14.64
CA SER A 306 -12.21 4.07 -15.58
C SER A 306 -12.65 5.52 -15.72
N SER A 307 -11.70 6.42 -15.88
CA SER A 307 -11.94 7.85 -16.10
C SER A 307 -10.81 8.49 -16.89
N SER A 308 -11.05 9.69 -17.40
CA SER A 308 -9.99 10.55 -17.89
C SER A 308 -9.14 11.08 -16.73
N ASP A 309 -7.92 11.56 -17.02
CA ASP A 309 -7.04 12.19 -16.05
C ASP A 309 -7.66 13.41 -15.37
N SER A 310 -8.42 14.21 -16.12
CA SER A 310 -9.08 15.41 -15.62
C SER A 310 -10.23 15.10 -14.66
N GLU A 311 -11.04 14.10 -14.95
CA GLU A 311 -12.11 13.63 -14.07
C GLU A 311 -11.53 13.07 -12.79
N PHE A 312 -10.49 12.25 -12.92
CA PHE A 312 -9.81 11.71 -11.75
C PHE A 312 -9.17 12.79 -10.87
N ALA A 313 -8.46 13.76 -11.45
CA ALA A 313 -7.92 14.90 -10.72
C ALA A 313 -9.03 15.71 -10.01
N GLY A 314 -10.20 15.82 -10.63
CA GLY A 314 -11.40 16.40 -10.01
C GLY A 314 -11.87 15.58 -8.80
N LEU A 315 -11.93 14.25 -8.92
CA LEU A 315 -12.33 13.36 -7.82
C LEU A 315 -11.37 13.42 -6.62
N LEU A 316 -10.07 13.59 -6.85
CA LEU A 316 -9.08 13.79 -5.77
C LEU A 316 -9.40 15.04 -4.92
N ASN A 317 -10.10 16.01 -5.48
CA ASN A 317 -10.52 17.24 -4.80
C ASN A 317 -11.93 17.14 -4.19
N SER A 318 -12.64 16.03 -4.40
CA SER A 318 -14.01 15.85 -3.94
C SER A 318 -14.09 15.53 -2.45
N PRO A 319 -15.23 15.81 -1.80
CA PRO A 319 -15.50 15.42 -0.42
C PRO A 319 -15.40 13.89 -0.21
N LEU A 320 -15.75 13.09 -1.22
CA LEU A 320 -15.63 11.63 -1.17
C LEU A 320 -14.19 11.21 -0.91
N PHE A 321 -13.23 11.80 -1.62
CA PHE A 321 -11.82 11.48 -1.45
C PHE A 321 -11.27 12.01 -0.12
N GLN A 322 -11.70 13.18 0.30
CA GLN A 322 -11.30 13.76 1.60
C GLN A 322 -11.75 12.88 2.77
N GLN A 323 -12.95 12.28 2.72
CA GLN A 323 -13.43 11.35 3.73
C GLN A 323 -12.57 10.08 3.83
N VAL A 324 -11.94 9.67 2.74
CA VAL A 324 -11.05 8.50 2.70
C VAL A 324 -9.68 8.81 3.29
N VAL A 325 -9.17 10.01 3.09
CA VAL A 325 -7.81 10.42 3.50
C VAL A 325 -7.75 10.90 4.95
N THR A 326 -8.84 11.45 5.48
CA THR A 326 -8.87 12.08 6.83
C THR A 326 -9.34 11.16 7.95
N LYS A 327 -9.74 9.94 7.66
CA LYS A 327 -10.13 8.92 8.65
C LYS A 327 -9.01 7.92 8.88
#